data_5da329a0b105ebc9d35097525e590306
#
_entry.id   5da329a0b105ebc9d35097525e590306
#
_cell.length_a   1.000
_cell.length_b   1.000
_cell.length_c   1.000
_cell.angle_alpha   90.00
_cell.angle_beta   90.00
_cell.angle_gamma   90.00
#
_symmetry.space_group_name_H-M   'P 1'
#
loop_
_entity.id
_entity.type
_entity.pdbx_description
1 polymer ?
#
loop_
_entity_poly.entity_id
_entity_poly.type
_entity_poly.pdbx_seq_one_letter_code
_entity_poly.pdbx_strand_id
1 'polypeptide(L)'
;MKQRKPKKCKVCGSSFVPFRSYQKVCCGQCALELVRKEKAIASAKEQADKLKARRRDLQPRSYWIKQAQQAVNAYIRERDRHLPCVSCGTFDSAQWDAGHYRTTVAAPQLRFDERNIHKQCVVCNQYKSG
;
A
#
# COMPACT_ATOMS: atom_id res chain seq x y z
N MET A 1 23.51 46.45 -4.42
CA MET A 1 23.20 45.18 -3.67
C MET A 1 21.72 44.89 -3.81
N LYS A 2 21.31 43.68 -4.26
CA LYS A 2 19.88 43.33 -4.37
C LYS A 2 19.29 43.17 -2.95
N GLN A 3 18.32 43.99 -2.59
CA GLN A 3 17.59 43.88 -1.32
C GLN A 3 16.84 42.52 -1.28
N ARG A 4 16.99 41.80 -0.19
CA ARG A 4 16.31 40.52 0.01
C ARG A 4 14.85 40.77 0.37
N LYS A 5 13.94 40.02 -0.24
CA LYS A 5 12.51 40.11 0.04
C LYS A 5 12.20 39.58 1.46
N PRO A 6 11.32 40.26 2.21
CA PRO A 6 10.91 39.79 3.53
C PRO A 6 10.21 38.42 3.44
N LYS A 7 10.42 37.57 4.46
CA LYS A 7 9.81 36.23 4.61
C LYS A 7 9.04 36.14 5.90
N LYS A 8 8.04 35.27 5.96
CA LYS A 8 7.34 34.94 7.22
C LYS A 8 8.12 33.87 7.99
N CYS A 9 8.31 34.09 9.28
CA CYS A 9 8.93 33.14 10.19
C CYS A 9 8.08 31.86 10.28
N LYS A 10 8.68 30.67 10.13
CA LYS A 10 7.96 29.39 10.21
C LYS A 10 7.43 29.04 11.60
N VAL A 11 7.85 29.75 12.65
CA VAL A 11 7.44 29.50 14.03
C VAL A 11 6.43 30.52 14.53
N CYS A 12 6.80 31.81 14.54
CA CYS A 12 5.95 32.88 15.06
C CYS A 12 5.11 33.61 14.01
N GLY A 13 5.32 33.34 12.72
CA GLY A 13 4.59 34.01 11.64
C GLY A 13 5.02 35.45 11.32
N SER A 14 5.86 36.08 12.15
CA SER A 14 6.33 37.47 11.98
C SER A 14 7.12 37.63 10.68
N SER A 15 6.96 38.78 10.02
CA SER A 15 7.75 39.11 8.85
C SER A 15 9.17 39.51 9.25
N PHE A 16 10.18 39.00 8.55
CA PHE A 16 11.60 39.35 8.78
C PHE A 16 12.38 39.35 7.45
N VAL A 17 13.45 40.12 7.41
CA VAL A 17 14.39 40.12 6.28
C VAL A 17 15.49 39.12 6.59
N PRO A 18 15.62 38.01 5.79
CA PRO A 18 16.58 36.96 6.08
C PRO A 18 18.02 37.41 5.79
N PHE A 19 18.92 37.16 6.74
CA PHE A 19 20.35 37.41 6.54
C PHE A 19 20.96 36.43 5.50
N ARG A 20 20.45 35.17 5.48
CA ARG A 20 20.85 34.16 4.49
C ARG A 20 19.61 33.62 3.73
N SER A 21 19.79 33.27 2.45
CA SER A 21 18.66 32.82 1.60
C SER A 21 17.89 31.61 2.15
N TYR A 22 18.56 30.71 2.86
CA TYR A 22 17.97 29.51 3.47
C TYR A 22 17.37 29.73 4.88
N GLN A 23 17.49 30.95 5.46
CA GLN A 23 16.94 31.25 6.76
C GLN A 23 15.40 31.16 6.76
N LYS A 24 14.85 30.34 7.66
CA LYS A 24 13.42 30.02 7.76
C LYS A 24 12.74 30.69 8.94
N VAL A 25 13.49 31.23 9.90
CA VAL A 25 13.01 31.79 11.17
C VAL A 25 13.67 33.14 11.48
N CYS A 26 12.98 33.97 12.28
CA CYS A 26 13.39 35.35 12.52
C CYS A 26 14.50 35.48 13.59
N CYS A 27 14.58 34.61 14.58
CA CYS A 27 15.51 34.70 15.71
C CYS A 27 15.97 33.31 16.20
N GLY A 28 16.95 33.31 17.13
CA GLY A 28 17.51 32.07 17.70
C GLY A 28 16.49 31.24 18.49
N GLN A 29 15.58 31.89 19.22
CA GLN A 29 14.52 31.17 19.95
C GLN A 29 13.59 30.43 19.00
N CYS A 30 13.17 31.06 17.90
CA CYS A 30 12.39 30.39 16.87
C CYS A 30 13.17 29.27 16.17
N ALA A 31 14.51 29.40 16.07
CA ALA A 31 15.34 28.33 15.53
C ALA A 31 15.34 27.11 16.45
N LEU A 32 15.53 27.30 17.75
CA LEU A 32 15.48 26.22 18.73
C LEU A 32 14.10 25.54 18.78
N GLU A 33 13.04 26.32 18.71
CA GLU A 33 11.67 25.79 18.70
C GLU A 33 11.38 25.02 17.42
N LEU A 34 11.84 25.47 16.25
CA LEU A 34 11.72 24.75 15.00
C LEU A 34 12.42 23.39 15.08
N VAL A 35 13.66 23.36 15.58
CA VAL A 35 14.42 22.12 15.75
C VAL A 35 13.72 21.16 16.73
N ARG A 36 13.16 21.67 17.84
CA ARG A 36 12.39 20.85 18.79
C ARG A 36 11.15 20.24 18.12
N LYS A 37 10.40 21.02 17.35
CA LYS A 37 9.22 20.55 16.60
C LYS A 37 9.62 19.48 15.55
N GLU A 38 10.67 19.72 14.79
CA GLU A 38 11.16 18.78 13.78
C GLU A 38 11.63 17.45 14.42
N LYS A 39 12.36 17.52 15.56
CA LYS A 39 12.77 16.33 16.32
C LYS A 39 11.56 15.56 16.88
N ALA A 40 10.57 16.26 17.42
CA ALA A 40 9.36 15.64 17.95
C ALA A 40 8.56 14.91 16.83
N ILE A 41 8.42 15.54 15.67
CA ILE A 41 7.75 14.93 14.51
C ILE A 41 8.53 13.71 14.03
N ALA A 42 9.86 13.81 13.92
CA ALA A 42 10.72 12.69 13.50
C ALA A 42 10.63 11.51 14.48
N SER A 43 10.69 11.78 15.79
CA SER A 43 10.55 10.77 16.83
C SER A 43 9.17 10.10 16.82
N ALA A 44 8.10 10.88 16.69
CA ALA A 44 6.74 10.35 16.60
C ALA A 44 6.57 9.45 15.35
N LYS A 45 7.12 9.87 14.22
CA LYS A 45 7.11 9.05 12.99
C LYS A 45 7.88 7.74 13.19
N GLU A 46 9.08 7.78 13.76
CA GLU A 46 9.88 6.58 14.02
C GLU A 46 9.15 5.60 14.95
N GLN A 47 8.50 6.12 16.01
CA GLN A 47 7.70 5.30 16.92
C GLN A 47 6.49 4.67 16.22
N ALA A 48 5.80 5.44 15.38
CA ALA A 48 4.68 4.94 14.58
C ALA A 48 5.12 3.84 13.59
N ASP A 49 6.26 4.02 12.93
CA ASP A 49 6.82 3.04 12.02
C ASP A 49 7.24 1.75 12.75
N LYS A 50 7.88 1.86 13.92
CA LYS A 50 8.22 0.71 14.79
C LYS A 50 6.97 -0.03 15.24
N LEU A 51 5.93 0.69 15.66
CA LEU A 51 4.66 0.07 16.06
C LEU A 51 3.97 -0.64 14.90
N LYS A 52 3.98 -0.03 13.71
CA LYS A 52 3.43 -0.63 12.49
C LYS A 52 4.19 -1.90 12.10
N ALA A 53 5.52 -1.88 12.16
CA ALA A 53 6.35 -3.06 11.91
C ALA A 53 6.00 -4.19 12.89
N ARG A 54 5.98 -3.90 14.20
CA ARG A 54 5.64 -4.88 15.24
C ARG A 54 4.22 -5.45 15.06
N ARG A 55 3.23 -4.61 14.71
CA ARG A 55 1.87 -5.09 14.41
C ARG A 55 1.84 -6.03 13.21
N ARG A 56 2.64 -5.75 12.17
CA ARG A 56 2.77 -6.61 10.99
C ARG A 56 3.35 -7.97 11.39
N ASP A 57 4.43 -7.98 12.18
CA ASP A 57 5.10 -9.22 12.58
C ASP A 57 4.24 -10.11 13.48
N LEU A 58 3.28 -9.50 14.20
CA LEU A 58 2.30 -10.21 15.03
C LEU A 58 1.09 -10.75 14.25
N GLN A 59 1.00 -10.52 12.92
CA GLN A 59 -0.13 -11.03 12.14
C GLN A 59 -0.11 -12.56 12.07
N PRO A 60 -1.27 -13.22 12.24
CA PRO A 60 -1.36 -14.67 12.15
C PRO A 60 -1.09 -15.17 10.73
N ARG A 61 -0.68 -16.44 10.60
CA ARG A 61 -0.44 -17.08 9.29
C ARG A 61 -1.61 -16.92 8.32
N SER A 62 -2.85 -16.98 8.81
CA SER A 62 -4.07 -16.81 8.01
C SER A 62 -4.13 -15.44 7.31
N TYR A 63 -3.66 -14.37 7.97
CA TYR A 63 -3.56 -13.05 7.38
C TYR A 63 -2.63 -13.06 6.16
N TRP A 64 -1.46 -13.66 6.29
CA TRP A 64 -0.47 -13.73 5.20
C TRP A 64 -0.96 -14.61 4.04
N ILE A 65 -1.60 -15.74 4.35
CA ILE A 65 -2.25 -16.57 3.32
C ILE A 65 -3.29 -15.78 2.54
N LYS A 66 -4.12 -14.98 3.22
CA LYS A 66 -5.13 -14.13 2.57
C LYS A 66 -4.48 -13.08 1.66
N GLN A 67 -3.42 -12.42 2.11
CA GLN A 67 -2.69 -11.43 1.29
C GLN A 67 -2.06 -12.09 0.06
N ALA A 68 -1.40 -13.24 0.23
CA ALA A 68 -0.83 -14.01 -0.87
C ALA A 68 -1.92 -14.43 -1.87
N GLN A 69 -3.08 -14.93 -1.38
CA GLN A 69 -4.18 -15.32 -2.26
C GLN A 69 -4.73 -14.15 -3.06
N GLN A 70 -4.86 -12.97 -2.48
CA GLN A 70 -5.30 -11.77 -3.19
C GLN A 70 -4.32 -11.38 -4.31
N ALA A 71 -3.01 -11.42 -4.02
CA ALA A 71 -1.97 -11.12 -4.99
C ALA A 71 -1.95 -12.14 -6.15
N VAL A 72 -2.00 -13.43 -5.83
CA VAL A 72 -2.07 -14.51 -6.84
C VAL A 72 -3.34 -14.39 -7.68
N ASN A 73 -4.49 -14.16 -7.08
CA ASN A 73 -5.74 -14.01 -7.81
C ASN A 73 -5.71 -12.81 -8.77
N ALA A 74 -5.10 -11.69 -8.36
CA ALA A 74 -4.92 -10.52 -9.21
C ALA A 74 -3.99 -10.83 -10.39
N TYR A 75 -2.86 -11.48 -10.12
CA TYR A 75 -1.91 -11.92 -11.13
C TYR A 75 -2.56 -12.87 -12.16
N ILE A 76 -3.30 -13.89 -11.71
CA ILE A 76 -3.98 -14.85 -12.62
C ILE A 76 -4.99 -14.14 -13.52
N ARG A 77 -5.80 -13.21 -12.97
CA ARG A 77 -6.76 -12.43 -13.78
C ARG A 77 -6.04 -11.57 -14.83
N GLU A 78 -4.88 -11.02 -14.52
CA GLU A 78 -4.10 -10.24 -15.46
C GLU A 78 -3.40 -11.14 -16.49
N ARG A 79 -2.80 -12.25 -16.06
CA ARG A 79 -2.17 -13.26 -16.96
C ARG A 79 -3.15 -13.75 -18.02
N ASP A 80 -4.37 -14.09 -17.57
CA ASP A 80 -5.39 -14.72 -18.40
C ASP A 80 -6.39 -13.70 -18.97
N ARG A 81 -6.13 -12.39 -18.91
CA ARG A 81 -7.13 -11.35 -19.25
C ARG A 81 -7.69 -11.50 -20.66
N HIS A 82 -6.89 -11.95 -21.60
CA HIS A 82 -7.27 -12.16 -23.01
C HIS A 82 -7.88 -13.54 -23.28
N LEU A 83 -7.87 -14.43 -22.30
CA LEU A 83 -8.43 -15.78 -22.43
C LEU A 83 -9.92 -15.79 -22.03
N PRO A 84 -10.72 -16.73 -22.56
CA PRO A 84 -12.08 -16.95 -22.11
C PRO A 84 -12.12 -17.58 -20.72
N CYS A 85 -13.33 -17.71 -20.15
CA CYS A 85 -13.55 -18.54 -18.97
C CYS A 85 -13.06 -19.97 -19.23
N VAL A 86 -12.18 -20.49 -18.37
CA VAL A 86 -11.61 -21.85 -18.55
C VAL A 86 -12.69 -22.95 -18.50
N SER A 87 -13.83 -22.70 -17.85
CA SER A 87 -14.88 -23.71 -17.69
C SER A 87 -15.99 -23.66 -18.75
N CYS A 88 -16.40 -22.50 -19.22
CA CYS A 88 -17.51 -22.37 -20.17
C CYS A 88 -17.15 -21.66 -21.49
N GLY A 89 -15.92 -21.18 -21.63
CA GLY A 89 -15.46 -20.52 -22.85
C GLY A 89 -16.02 -19.12 -23.11
N THR A 90 -16.80 -18.53 -22.20
CA THR A 90 -17.31 -17.17 -22.39
C THR A 90 -16.22 -16.13 -22.28
N PHE A 91 -16.33 -15.07 -23.10
CA PHE A 91 -15.52 -13.86 -23.02
C PHE A 91 -16.24 -12.72 -22.27
N ASP A 92 -17.51 -12.93 -21.88
CA ASP A 92 -18.31 -11.93 -21.22
C ASP A 92 -18.72 -12.40 -19.82
N SER A 93 -18.45 -11.56 -18.81
CA SER A 93 -18.81 -11.79 -17.42
C SER A 93 -18.81 -10.48 -16.64
N ALA A 94 -19.81 -10.29 -15.77
CA ALA A 94 -19.89 -9.16 -14.86
C ALA A 94 -18.69 -9.09 -13.91
N GLN A 95 -18.10 -10.27 -13.58
CA GLN A 95 -16.93 -10.37 -12.70
C GLN A 95 -16.06 -11.57 -13.13
N TRP A 96 -14.75 -11.38 -13.01
CA TRP A 96 -13.77 -12.42 -13.25
C TRP A 96 -13.08 -12.84 -11.96
N ASP A 97 -13.08 -14.13 -11.70
CA ASP A 97 -12.42 -14.74 -10.53
C ASP A 97 -11.20 -15.56 -10.97
N ALA A 98 -10.34 -15.87 -10.01
CA ALA A 98 -9.27 -16.84 -10.16
C ALA A 98 -9.71 -18.15 -9.50
N GLY A 99 -10.23 -19.06 -10.30
CA GLY A 99 -10.75 -20.35 -9.86
C GLY A 99 -9.67 -21.43 -9.79
N HIS A 100 -9.75 -22.29 -8.78
CA HIS A 100 -8.85 -23.42 -8.62
C HIS A 100 -9.44 -24.67 -9.26
N TYR A 101 -8.66 -25.36 -10.12
CA TYR A 101 -9.06 -26.65 -10.67
C TYR A 101 -9.22 -27.71 -9.57
N ARG A 102 -8.20 -27.84 -8.68
CA ARG A 102 -8.33 -28.56 -7.42
C ARG A 102 -8.54 -27.58 -6.29
N THR A 103 -9.61 -27.75 -5.53
CA THR A 103 -9.95 -26.83 -4.45
C THR A 103 -8.84 -26.73 -3.41
N THR A 104 -8.74 -25.60 -2.74
CA THR A 104 -7.73 -25.37 -1.70
C THR A 104 -7.92 -26.23 -0.46
N VAL A 105 -9.09 -26.87 -0.32
CA VAL A 105 -9.38 -27.86 0.73
C VAL A 105 -8.87 -29.23 0.32
N ALA A 106 -9.15 -29.67 -0.92
CA ALA A 106 -8.73 -30.98 -1.42
C ALA A 106 -7.23 -31.07 -1.69
N ALA A 107 -6.60 -29.96 -2.10
CA ALA A 107 -5.17 -29.90 -2.43
C ALA A 107 -4.53 -28.60 -1.93
N PRO A 108 -4.34 -28.41 -0.62
CA PRO A 108 -3.81 -27.17 -0.04
C PRO A 108 -2.40 -26.83 -0.54
N GLN A 109 -1.59 -27.81 -0.94
CA GLN A 109 -0.27 -27.62 -1.54
C GLN A 109 -0.32 -26.93 -2.91
N LEU A 110 -1.45 -27.01 -3.62
CA LEU A 110 -1.66 -26.37 -4.93
C LEU A 110 -2.34 -25.00 -4.84
N ARG A 111 -2.53 -24.48 -3.62
CA ARG A 111 -3.22 -23.20 -3.38
C ARG A 111 -2.66 -22.03 -4.20
N PHE A 112 -1.37 -21.99 -4.41
CA PHE A 112 -0.67 -20.92 -5.13
C PHE A 112 0.02 -21.41 -6.40
N ASP A 113 -0.25 -22.65 -6.83
CA ASP A 113 0.30 -23.18 -8.08
C ASP A 113 -0.46 -22.58 -9.28
N GLU A 114 0.26 -21.85 -10.12
CA GLU A 114 -0.29 -21.16 -11.29
C GLU A 114 -0.95 -22.12 -12.29
N ARG A 115 -0.54 -23.38 -12.32
CA ARG A 115 -1.11 -24.44 -13.18
C ARG A 115 -2.46 -24.92 -12.65
N ASN A 116 -2.75 -24.67 -11.37
CA ASN A 116 -4.00 -25.04 -10.72
C ASN A 116 -5.01 -23.88 -10.70
N ILE A 117 -4.62 -22.67 -11.12
CA ILE A 117 -5.46 -21.48 -10.98
C ILE A 117 -5.64 -20.82 -12.35
N HIS A 118 -6.89 -20.61 -12.75
CA HIS A 118 -7.25 -20.05 -14.06
C HIS A 118 -8.37 -19.02 -13.94
N LYS A 119 -8.46 -18.11 -14.93
CA LYS A 119 -9.56 -17.16 -15.00
C LYS A 119 -10.88 -17.89 -15.23
N GLN A 120 -11.84 -17.64 -14.34
CA GLN A 120 -13.22 -18.13 -14.46
C GLN A 120 -14.22 -16.97 -14.36
N CYS A 121 -15.37 -17.09 -15.06
CA CYS A 121 -16.47 -16.19 -14.81
C CYS A 121 -17.11 -16.49 -13.46
N VAL A 122 -17.72 -15.47 -12.83
CA VAL A 122 -18.35 -15.58 -11.51
C VAL A 122 -19.36 -16.74 -11.44
N VAL A 123 -20.12 -16.95 -12.52
CA VAL A 123 -21.12 -18.05 -12.60
C VAL A 123 -20.48 -19.42 -12.47
N CYS A 124 -19.38 -19.68 -13.20
CA CYS A 124 -18.69 -20.96 -13.10
C CYS A 124 -17.94 -21.14 -11.79
N ASN A 125 -17.33 -20.06 -11.27
CA ASN A 125 -16.54 -20.16 -10.04
C ASN A 125 -17.39 -20.27 -8.77
N GLN A 126 -18.50 -19.55 -8.69
CA GLN A 126 -19.29 -19.47 -7.44
C GLN A 126 -20.53 -20.36 -7.46
N TYR A 127 -21.18 -20.55 -8.60
CA TYR A 127 -22.47 -21.25 -8.67
C TYR A 127 -22.40 -22.65 -9.31
N LYS A 128 -21.33 -22.96 -10.07
CA LYS A 128 -21.15 -24.28 -10.72
C LYS A 128 -19.97 -25.06 -10.17
N SER A 129 -19.26 -24.53 -9.16
CA SER A 129 -18.20 -25.29 -8.50
C SER A 129 -18.85 -26.40 -7.67
N GLY A 130 -18.90 -27.60 -8.26
CA GLY A 130 -19.29 -28.83 -7.56
C GLY A 130 -18.19 -29.30 -6.64
#